data_61744d878cd56bc68f921200885fed68
#
_entry.id   61744d878cd56bc68f921200885fed68
#
_cell.length_a   1.000
_cell.length_b   1.000
_cell.length_c   1.000
_cell.angle_alpha   90.00
_cell.angle_beta   90.00
_cell.angle_gamma   90.00
#
_symmetry.space_group_name_H-M   'P 1'
#
loop_
_entity.id
_entity.type
_entity.pdbx_description
1 polymer ?
#
loop_
_entity_poly.entity_id
_entity_poly.type
_entity_poly.pdbx_seq_one_letter_code
_entity_poly.pdbx_strand_id
1 'polypeptide(L)'
;MNFYLRKNKFSFDPDIRLVPDASKGGFLFWIRYYAIEKKKFTLRVGVHPAFSFVKKTVLDNGASTEITEMLRFAAGEIVPNYQITPNWSIGAMFLHGSGLQKHGPQNTNVLFLNTNISNIKLSEQLKFQFIPMVYFLNTDGFTGNYISTTGILSHRKSPFSLQSTINQTLKSDIPGNQDFMWNVMLAYSFRKIYRQVQ
;
A
#
# COMPACT_ATOMS: atom_id res chain seq x y z
N MET A 1 -11.91 1.24 2.16
CA MET A 1 -12.23 0.72 3.51
C MET A 1 -11.18 -0.31 3.84
N ASN A 2 -10.39 -0.11 4.87
CA ASN A 2 -9.31 -1.03 5.23
C ASN A 2 -9.72 -1.80 6.50
N PHE A 3 -9.66 -3.12 6.43
CA PHE A 3 -9.85 -4.00 7.57
C PHE A 3 -8.52 -4.66 7.89
N TYR A 4 -8.17 -4.72 9.14
CA TYR A 4 -7.01 -5.46 9.61
C TYR A 4 -7.45 -6.54 10.60
N LEU A 5 -7.27 -7.79 10.20
CA LEU A 5 -7.55 -8.95 11.04
C LEU A 5 -6.23 -9.63 11.38
N ARG A 6 -6.04 -9.96 12.65
CA ARG A 6 -4.85 -10.71 13.08
C ARG A 6 -5.26 -11.82 14.05
N LYS A 7 -4.79 -13.03 13.78
CA LYS A 7 -4.88 -14.17 14.69
C LYS A 7 -3.50 -14.82 14.83
N ASN A 8 -2.94 -14.78 16.02
CA ASN A 8 -1.58 -15.26 16.31
C ASN A 8 -0.54 -14.57 15.39
N LYS A 9 0.17 -15.36 14.58
CA LYS A 9 1.18 -14.92 13.64
C LYS A 9 0.63 -14.59 12.25
N PHE A 10 -0.64 -14.81 11.98
CA PHE A 10 -1.27 -14.51 10.68
C PHE A 10 -2.03 -13.20 10.74
N SER A 11 -1.92 -12.40 9.69
CA SER A 11 -2.77 -11.23 9.47
C SER A 11 -3.35 -11.22 8.06
N PHE A 12 -4.54 -10.63 7.95
CA PHE A 12 -5.27 -10.43 6.71
C PHE A 12 -5.75 -8.99 6.66
N ASP A 13 -5.43 -8.30 5.57
CA ASP A 13 -5.72 -6.88 5.37
C ASP A 13 -6.18 -6.69 3.92
N PRO A 14 -7.51 -6.68 3.66
CA PRO A 14 -8.05 -6.42 2.33
C PRO A 14 -8.00 -4.92 2.02
N ASP A 15 -7.41 -4.57 0.90
CA ASP A 15 -7.41 -3.22 0.33
C ASP A 15 -8.35 -3.19 -0.88
N ILE A 16 -9.46 -2.48 -0.76
CA ILE A 16 -10.49 -2.35 -1.79
C ILE A 16 -10.51 -0.90 -2.25
N ARG A 17 -10.26 -0.70 -3.55
CA ARG A 17 -10.23 0.62 -4.20
C ARG A 17 -11.20 0.62 -5.38
N LEU A 18 -12.18 1.49 -5.30
CA LEU A 18 -13.18 1.67 -6.35
C LEU A 18 -13.35 3.16 -6.62
N VAL A 19 -13.44 3.53 -7.89
CA VAL A 19 -13.95 4.88 -8.23
C VAL A 19 -15.47 4.92 -8.07
N PRO A 20 -16.06 6.09 -7.82
CA PRO A 20 -17.48 6.19 -7.48
C PRO A 20 -18.43 5.62 -8.55
N ASP A 21 -18.08 5.71 -9.84
CA ASP A 21 -18.85 5.18 -10.96
C ASP A 21 -18.54 3.69 -11.29
N ALA A 22 -17.66 3.07 -10.49
CA ALA A 22 -17.19 1.69 -10.68
C ALA A 22 -16.62 1.40 -12.09
N SER A 23 -16.14 2.44 -12.80
CA SER A 23 -15.51 2.27 -14.11
C SER A 23 -14.11 1.63 -14.00
N LYS A 24 -13.46 1.76 -12.86
CA LYS A 24 -12.20 1.10 -12.54
C LYS A 24 -12.09 0.81 -11.05
N GLY A 25 -11.29 -0.20 -10.71
CA GLY A 25 -11.08 -0.57 -9.32
C GLY A 25 -10.07 -1.68 -9.17
N GLY A 26 -9.88 -2.09 -7.91
CA GLY A 26 -8.99 -3.19 -7.59
C GLY A 26 -9.21 -3.71 -6.18
N PHE A 27 -8.81 -4.95 -6.01
CA PHE A 27 -8.82 -5.68 -4.76
C PHE A 27 -7.43 -6.24 -4.55
N LEU A 28 -6.84 -5.97 -3.40
CA LEU A 28 -5.54 -6.51 -3.02
C LEU A 28 -5.66 -7.11 -1.63
N PHE A 29 -5.32 -8.38 -1.49
CA PHE A 29 -5.44 -9.11 -0.24
C PHE A 29 -4.05 -9.35 0.35
N TRP A 30 -3.71 -8.62 1.41
CA TRP A 30 -2.46 -8.75 2.13
C TRP A 30 -2.59 -9.90 3.14
N ILE A 31 -2.08 -11.07 2.79
CA ILE A 31 -2.03 -12.26 3.65
C ILE A 31 -0.60 -12.38 4.15
N ARG A 32 -0.38 -12.16 5.45
CA ARG A 32 0.96 -12.05 6.04
C ARG A 32 1.17 -13.00 7.21
N TYR A 33 2.39 -13.48 7.34
CA TYR A 33 2.86 -14.28 8.45
C TYR A 33 4.03 -13.59 9.15
N TYR A 34 3.96 -13.45 10.47
CA TYR A 34 5.03 -12.91 11.31
C TYR A 34 6.03 -14.00 11.61
N ALA A 35 7.03 -14.18 10.75
CA ALA A 35 8.06 -15.21 10.87
C ALA A 35 8.93 -14.97 12.12
N ILE A 36 9.34 -13.71 12.36
CA ILE A 36 10.09 -13.28 13.52
C ILE A 36 9.35 -12.12 14.17
N GLU A 37 9.14 -12.21 15.49
CA GLU A 37 8.50 -11.17 16.28
C GLU A 37 9.26 -11.04 17.61
N LYS A 38 10.26 -10.13 17.61
CA LYS A 38 11.07 -9.80 18.78
C LYS A 38 10.82 -8.34 19.15
N LYS A 39 11.20 -7.96 20.38
CA LYS A 39 10.98 -6.61 20.93
C LYS A 39 11.40 -5.47 19.99
N LYS A 40 12.53 -5.63 19.29
CA LYS A 40 13.07 -4.61 18.39
C LYS A 40 13.04 -4.98 16.91
N PHE A 41 12.79 -6.24 16.58
CA PHE A 41 12.87 -6.71 15.21
C PHE A 41 11.67 -7.58 14.85
N THR A 42 11.04 -7.26 13.75
CA THR A 42 10.00 -8.08 13.15
C THR A 42 10.35 -8.42 11.71
N LEU A 43 10.07 -9.65 11.31
CA LEU A 43 10.13 -10.10 9.94
C LEU A 43 8.76 -10.65 9.55
N ARG A 44 8.14 -10.04 8.55
CA ARG A 44 6.91 -10.54 7.95
C ARG A 44 7.22 -11.06 6.55
N VAL A 45 6.54 -12.13 6.20
CA VAL A 45 6.47 -12.63 4.82
C VAL A 45 4.99 -12.68 4.42
N GLY A 46 4.70 -12.48 3.17
CA GLY A 46 3.31 -12.44 2.72
C GLY A 46 3.12 -12.91 1.29
N VAL A 47 1.88 -13.26 0.98
CA VAL A 47 1.41 -13.52 -0.37
C VAL A 47 0.18 -12.65 -0.64
N HIS A 48 0.06 -12.12 -1.86
CA HIS A 48 -0.91 -11.08 -2.18
C HIS A 48 -1.57 -11.41 -3.53
N PRO A 49 -2.71 -12.12 -3.53
CA PRO A 49 -3.55 -12.15 -4.70
C PRO A 49 -4.19 -10.76 -4.90
N ALA A 50 -4.16 -10.29 -6.13
CA ALA A 50 -4.71 -8.99 -6.50
C ALA A 50 -5.50 -9.08 -7.80
N PHE A 51 -6.51 -8.24 -7.89
CA PHE A 51 -7.36 -8.07 -9.08
C PHE A 51 -7.49 -6.59 -9.35
N SER A 52 -7.35 -6.19 -10.61
CA SER A 52 -7.72 -4.85 -11.06
C SER A 52 -8.67 -4.97 -12.25
N PHE A 53 -9.56 -4.02 -12.38
CA PHE A 53 -10.46 -3.97 -13.52
C PHE A 53 -10.62 -2.54 -14.02
N VAL A 54 -10.86 -2.41 -15.32
CA VAL A 54 -11.12 -1.15 -15.99
C VAL A 54 -12.13 -1.38 -17.10
N LYS A 55 -13.14 -0.51 -17.20
CA LYS A 55 -14.04 -0.46 -18.34
C LYS A 55 -13.34 0.25 -19.50
N LYS A 56 -13.42 -0.36 -20.67
CA LYS A 56 -12.88 0.16 -21.93
C LYS A 56 -13.94 0.09 -23.00
N THR A 57 -13.99 1.10 -23.84
CA THR A 57 -14.78 1.06 -25.06
C THR A 57 -13.90 0.51 -26.18
N VAL A 58 -14.32 -0.57 -26.78
CA VAL A 58 -13.68 -1.18 -27.96
C VAL A 58 -14.59 -1.05 -29.18
N LEU A 59 -13.98 -0.85 -30.34
CA LEU A 59 -14.70 -0.91 -31.60
C LEU A 59 -14.65 -2.35 -32.11
N ASP A 60 -15.82 -2.98 -32.16
CA ASP A 60 -15.95 -4.30 -32.74
C ASP A 60 -16.91 -4.20 -33.97
N ASN A 61 -16.39 -4.56 -35.13
CA ASN A 61 -17.12 -4.48 -36.41
C ASN A 61 -17.84 -3.15 -36.69
N GLY A 62 -17.21 -2.02 -36.24
CA GLY A 62 -17.76 -0.67 -36.41
C GLY A 62 -18.79 -0.26 -35.35
N ALA A 63 -19.14 -1.15 -34.43
CA ALA A 63 -19.98 -0.85 -33.27
C ALA A 63 -19.09 -0.56 -32.04
N SER A 64 -19.45 0.45 -31.24
CA SER A 64 -18.79 0.78 -29.99
C SER A 64 -19.36 -0.11 -28.88
N THR A 65 -18.55 -0.99 -28.32
CA THR A 65 -18.94 -1.90 -27.22
C THR A 65 -18.13 -1.62 -25.97
N GLU A 66 -18.79 -1.49 -24.82
CA GLU A 66 -18.15 -1.36 -23.52
C GLU A 66 -17.81 -2.74 -22.98
N ILE A 67 -16.53 -2.96 -22.67
CA ILE A 67 -16.03 -4.20 -22.03
C ILE A 67 -15.38 -3.88 -20.71
N THR A 68 -15.41 -4.86 -19.78
CA THR A 68 -14.63 -4.78 -18.54
C THR A 68 -13.39 -5.68 -18.68
N GLU A 69 -12.22 -5.08 -18.73
CA GLU A 69 -10.96 -5.81 -18.68
C GLU A 69 -10.58 -6.08 -17.21
N MET A 70 -10.27 -7.33 -16.89
CA MET A 70 -9.83 -7.74 -15.57
C MET A 70 -8.40 -8.28 -15.65
N LEU A 71 -7.52 -7.74 -14.82
CA LEU A 71 -6.14 -8.21 -14.64
C LEU A 71 -6.00 -8.86 -13.26
N ARG A 72 -5.35 -10.01 -13.22
CA ARG A 72 -5.05 -10.77 -11.99
C ARG A 72 -3.56 -10.80 -11.76
N PHE A 73 -3.17 -10.68 -10.50
CA PHE A 73 -1.78 -10.69 -10.08
C PHE A 73 -1.63 -11.59 -8.86
N ALA A 74 -0.46 -12.18 -8.73
CA ALA A 74 -0.01 -12.83 -7.51
C ALA A 74 1.35 -12.23 -7.13
N ALA A 75 1.52 -11.87 -5.86
CA ALA A 75 2.78 -11.32 -5.38
C ALA A 75 3.20 -11.99 -4.08
N GLY A 76 4.51 -12.00 -3.84
CA GLY A 76 5.11 -12.35 -2.56
C GLY A 76 5.89 -11.19 -1.99
N GLU A 77 5.93 -11.05 -0.66
CA GLU A 77 6.71 -10.00 0.00
C GLU A 77 7.54 -10.51 1.16
N ILE A 78 8.61 -9.77 1.45
CA ILE A 78 9.43 -9.89 2.67
C ILE A 78 9.56 -8.50 3.27
N VAL A 79 9.22 -8.36 4.56
CA VAL A 79 9.15 -7.06 5.24
C VAL A 79 9.88 -7.13 6.59
N PRO A 80 11.19 -6.86 6.63
CA PRO A 80 11.91 -6.60 7.86
C PRO A 80 11.57 -5.21 8.41
N ASN A 81 11.45 -5.11 9.73
CA ASN A 81 11.31 -3.83 10.42
C ASN A 81 12.13 -3.85 11.71
N TYR A 82 12.85 -2.76 12.00
CA TYR A 82 13.65 -2.60 13.20
C TYR A 82 13.22 -1.37 13.98
N GLN A 83 12.89 -1.57 15.26
CA GLN A 83 12.48 -0.52 16.19
C GLN A 83 13.73 0.09 16.86
N ILE A 84 14.07 1.31 16.51
CA ILE A 84 15.22 2.04 17.09
C ILE A 84 14.85 2.55 18.49
N THR A 85 13.72 3.27 18.57
CA THR A 85 13.10 3.74 19.81
C THR A 85 11.60 3.41 19.80
N PRO A 86 10.84 3.59 20.89
CA PRO A 86 9.39 3.37 20.87
C PRO A 86 8.62 4.16 19.81
N ASN A 87 9.19 5.28 19.35
CA ASN A 87 8.56 6.18 18.39
C ASN A 87 9.29 6.25 17.05
N TRP A 88 10.36 5.50 16.86
CA TRP A 88 11.16 5.52 15.63
C TRP A 88 11.52 4.12 15.17
N SER A 89 11.15 3.78 13.96
CA SER A 89 11.50 2.52 13.31
C SER A 89 12.00 2.75 11.89
N ILE A 90 12.80 1.81 11.41
CA ILE A 90 13.22 1.69 10.01
C ILE A 90 12.70 0.38 9.47
N GLY A 91 12.33 0.38 8.21
CA GLY A 91 11.78 -0.79 7.56
C GLY A 91 12.21 -0.89 6.10
N ALA A 92 12.14 -2.10 5.60
CA ALA A 92 12.24 -2.38 4.19
C ALA A 92 11.11 -3.30 3.76
N MET A 93 10.76 -3.29 2.49
CA MET A 93 9.88 -4.27 1.87
C MET A 93 10.41 -4.60 0.49
N PHE A 94 10.62 -5.87 0.24
CA PHE A 94 10.80 -6.38 -1.11
C PHE A 94 9.54 -7.13 -1.51
N LEU A 95 9.00 -6.80 -2.68
CA LEU A 95 7.85 -7.44 -3.26
C LEU A 95 8.18 -7.89 -4.68
N HIS A 96 7.86 -9.14 -4.98
CA HIS A 96 7.86 -9.67 -6.33
C HIS A 96 6.45 -10.07 -6.72
N GLY A 97 5.97 -9.57 -7.86
CA GLY A 97 4.64 -9.84 -8.38
C GLY A 97 4.68 -10.35 -9.81
N SER A 98 3.74 -11.23 -10.15
CA SER A 98 3.55 -11.75 -11.48
C SER A 98 2.10 -11.56 -11.94
N GLY A 99 1.96 -11.07 -13.17
CA GLY A 99 0.66 -11.04 -13.87
C GLY A 99 0.25 -12.46 -14.27
N LEU A 100 -1.04 -12.76 -14.13
CA LEU A 100 -1.60 -14.07 -14.47
C LEU A 100 -2.30 -14.09 -15.85
N GLN A 101 -2.25 -12.97 -16.57
CA GLN A 101 -2.74 -12.85 -17.96
C GLN A 101 -1.61 -12.38 -18.86
N LYS A 102 -1.71 -12.74 -20.15
CA LYS A 102 -0.76 -12.31 -21.18
C LYS A 102 -0.77 -10.79 -21.43
N HIS A 103 -1.85 -10.12 -21.02
CA HIS A 103 -2.00 -8.67 -21.14
C HIS A 103 -1.68 -8.01 -19.78
N GLY A 104 -0.95 -6.91 -19.79
CA GLY A 104 -0.50 -6.18 -18.61
C GLY A 104 0.85 -6.67 -18.09
N PRO A 105 1.33 -6.08 -17.00
CA PRO A 105 2.64 -6.37 -16.43
C PRO A 105 2.80 -7.84 -16.04
N GLN A 106 3.87 -8.49 -16.51
CA GLN A 106 4.16 -9.89 -16.24
C GLN A 106 5.03 -10.07 -15.01
N ASN A 107 6.02 -9.20 -14.82
CA ASN A 107 6.96 -9.25 -13.72
C ASN A 107 7.11 -7.86 -13.10
N THR A 108 6.89 -7.76 -11.82
CA THR A 108 7.06 -6.52 -11.07
C THR A 108 7.89 -6.78 -9.82
N ASN A 109 8.96 -6.02 -9.66
CA ASN A 109 9.78 -6.03 -8.45
C ASN A 109 9.74 -4.65 -7.82
N VAL A 110 9.50 -4.60 -6.52
CA VAL A 110 9.46 -3.35 -5.76
C VAL A 110 10.33 -3.50 -4.53
N LEU A 111 11.22 -2.54 -4.33
CA LEU A 111 12.00 -2.42 -3.10
C LEU A 111 11.65 -1.08 -2.46
N PHE A 112 11.11 -1.11 -1.25
CA PHE A 112 10.88 0.05 -0.42
C PHE A 112 11.87 0.10 0.73
N LEU A 113 12.34 1.31 1.05
CA LEU A 113 13.06 1.61 2.29
C LEU A 113 12.37 2.80 2.93
N ASN A 114 11.97 2.65 4.18
CA ASN A 114 11.25 3.69 4.88
C ASN A 114 11.74 3.86 6.32
N THR A 115 11.49 5.04 6.88
CA THR A 115 11.54 5.27 8.31
C THR A 115 10.18 5.78 8.79
N ASN A 116 9.82 5.46 10.01
CA ASN A 116 8.57 5.89 10.63
C ASN A 116 8.88 6.57 11.95
N ILE A 117 8.63 7.87 12.02
CA ILE A 117 8.76 8.68 13.22
C ILE A 117 7.36 9.04 13.69
N SER A 118 6.92 8.45 14.79
CA SER A 118 5.57 8.59 15.33
C SER A 118 5.55 9.42 16.61
N ASN A 119 4.34 9.80 17.06
CA ASN A 119 4.13 10.55 18.31
C ASN A 119 4.89 11.89 18.42
N ILE A 120 5.19 12.54 17.29
CA ILE A 120 5.72 13.91 17.30
C ILE A 120 4.62 14.81 17.87
N LYS A 121 4.85 15.35 19.05
CA LYS A 121 3.89 16.25 19.72
C LYS A 121 3.96 17.63 19.07
N LEU A 122 2.90 18.05 18.40
CA LEU A 122 2.74 19.44 17.92
C LEU A 122 2.07 20.32 18.97
N SER A 123 1.16 19.73 19.78
CA SER A 123 0.53 20.34 20.95
C SER A 123 0.11 19.25 21.93
N GLU A 124 -0.55 19.61 23.03
CA GLU A 124 -1.11 18.64 23.98
C GLU A 124 -2.15 17.70 23.35
N GLN A 125 -2.83 18.17 22.32
CA GLN A 125 -3.91 17.44 21.65
C GLN A 125 -3.55 16.91 20.26
N LEU A 126 -2.54 17.49 19.60
CA LEU A 126 -2.16 17.16 18.24
C LEU A 126 -0.85 16.34 18.21
N LYS A 127 -0.89 15.26 17.47
CA LYS A 127 0.25 14.39 17.18
C LYS A 127 0.47 14.30 15.70
N PHE A 128 1.72 14.28 15.31
CA PHE A 128 2.15 14.07 13.93
C PHE A 128 2.96 12.80 13.82
N GLN A 129 2.81 12.12 12.70
CA GLN A 129 3.62 10.98 12.30
C GLN A 129 4.20 11.29 10.92
N PHE A 130 5.49 11.02 10.75
CA PHE A 130 6.23 11.29 9.53
C PHE A 130 6.88 10.02 9.00
N ILE A 131 6.59 9.69 7.73
CA ILE A 131 7.02 8.45 7.09
C ILE A 131 7.66 8.78 5.74
N PRO A 132 8.93 9.20 5.70
CA PRO A 132 9.68 9.31 4.45
C PRO A 132 10.04 7.92 3.94
N MET A 133 10.08 7.78 2.62
CA MET A 133 10.32 6.52 1.93
C MET A 133 11.05 6.79 0.61
N VAL A 134 11.95 5.92 0.25
CA VAL A 134 12.48 5.79 -1.10
C VAL A 134 12.10 4.43 -1.65
N TYR A 135 11.80 4.34 -2.93
CA TYR A 135 11.52 3.05 -3.52
C TYR A 135 11.99 2.94 -4.96
N PHE A 136 12.29 1.72 -5.31
CA PHE A 136 12.68 1.29 -6.63
C PHE A 136 11.60 0.35 -7.17
N LEU A 137 11.20 0.57 -8.41
CA LEU A 137 10.24 -0.24 -9.14
C LEU A 137 10.86 -0.73 -10.43
N ASN A 138 10.72 -2.03 -10.70
CA ASN A 138 11.02 -2.61 -12.00
C ASN A 138 9.78 -3.37 -12.48
N THR A 139 9.31 -3.06 -13.67
CA THR A 139 8.15 -3.72 -14.28
C THR A 139 8.51 -4.08 -15.73
N ASP A 140 8.59 -5.38 -16.00
CA ASP A 140 8.90 -5.93 -17.34
C ASP A 140 10.16 -5.30 -17.99
N GLY A 141 11.17 -4.98 -17.16
CA GLY A 141 12.44 -4.37 -17.58
C GLY A 141 12.46 -2.85 -17.53
N PHE A 142 11.33 -2.17 -17.46
CA PHE A 142 11.26 -0.73 -17.19
C PHE A 142 11.50 -0.44 -15.72
N THR A 143 12.23 0.63 -15.42
CA THR A 143 12.66 0.95 -14.06
C THR A 143 12.22 2.33 -13.61
N GLY A 144 12.04 2.50 -12.29
CA GLY A 144 11.75 3.78 -11.68
C GLY A 144 12.32 3.91 -10.27
N ASN A 145 12.85 5.10 -9.98
CA ASN A 145 13.33 5.52 -8.66
C ASN A 145 12.48 6.66 -8.17
N TYR A 146 12.04 6.56 -6.93
CA TYR A 146 11.05 7.49 -6.36
C TYR A 146 11.41 7.86 -4.94
N ILE A 147 11.03 9.07 -4.55
CA ILE A 147 10.98 9.48 -3.16
C ILE A 147 9.53 9.80 -2.80
N SER A 148 9.12 9.36 -1.64
CA SER A 148 7.77 9.61 -1.14
C SER A 148 7.80 10.01 0.32
N THR A 149 6.82 10.77 0.75
CA THR A 149 6.65 11.07 2.16
C THR A 149 5.17 11.10 2.53
N THR A 150 4.86 10.50 3.68
CA THR A 150 3.52 10.54 4.25
C THR A 150 3.56 11.24 5.59
N GLY A 151 2.75 12.29 5.72
CA GLY A 151 2.47 12.95 6.98
C GLY A 151 1.08 12.58 7.49
N ILE A 152 0.94 12.23 8.77
CA ILE A 152 -0.34 11.92 9.39
C ILE A 152 -0.54 12.82 10.60
N LEU A 153 -1.55 13.67 10.54
CA LEU A 153 -1.98 14.52 11.65
C LEU A 153 -3.17 13.88 12.36
N SER A 154 -3.05 13.64 13.65
CA SER A 154 -4.08 13.03 14.47
C SER A 154 -4.38 13.85 15.72
N HIS A 155 -5.63 13.91 16.12
CA HIS A 155 -6.07 14.54 17.35
C HIS A 155 -6.32 13.48 18.43
N ARG A 156 -5.80 13.69 19.64
CA ARG A 156 -5.83 12.68 20.73
C ARG A 156 -7.23 12.21 21.12
N LYS A 157 -8.22 13.11 21.05
CA LYS A 157 -9.61 12.83 21.43
C LYS A 157 -10.52 12.53 20.22
N SER A 158 -10.02 12.64 18.99
CA SER A 158 -10.79 12.41 17.77
C SER A 158 -10.49 11.05 17.15
N PRO A 159 -11.46 10.35 16.58
CA PRO A 159 -11.24 9.17 15.77
C PRO A 159 -10.74 9.51 14.36
N PHE A 160 -10.74 10.79 13.99
CA PHE A 160 -10.29 11.23 12.68
C PHE A 160 -8.79 11.54 12.66
N SER A 161 -8.16 11.26 11.54
CA SER A 161 -6.82 11.72 11.22
C SER A 161 -6.77 12.19 9.77
N LEU A 162 -5.94 13.19 9.50
CA LEU A 162 -5.65 13.70 8.16
C LEU A 162 -4.30 13.13 7.72
N GLN A 163 -4.29 12.46 6.60
CA GLN A 163 -3.08 11.93 5.98
C GLN A 163 -2.82 12.66 4.66
N SER A 164 -1.57 13.07 4.45
CA SER A 164 -1.10 13.64 3.19
C SER A 164 0.09 12.84 2.71
N THR A 165 0.09 12.43 1.45
CA THR A 165 1.19 11.72 0.82
C THR A 165 1.64 12.46 -0.43
N ILE A 166 2.93 12.73 -0.50
CA ILE A 166 3.61 13.30 -1.67
C ILE A 166 4.53 12.23 -2.22
N ASN A 167 4.52 12.09 -3.54
CA ASN A 167 5.41 11.19 -4.27
C ASN A 167 6.04 11.94 -5.43
N GLN A 168 7.36 11.86 -5.54
CA GLN A 168 8.17 12.47 -6.58
C GLN A 168 8.99 11.41 -7.31
N THR A 169 8.90 11.39 -8.62
CA THR A 169 9.78 10.61 -9.47
C THR A 169 11.14 11.26 -9.54
N LEU A 170 12.20 10.51 -9.24
CA LEU A 170 13.58 10.93 -9.40
C LEU A 170 14.08 10.60 -10.81
N LYS A 171 13.77 9.39 -11.28
CA LYS A 171 14.06 8.91 -12.62
C LYS A 171 13.13 7.74 -12.93
N SER A 172 12.52 7.70 -14.12
CA SER A 172 11.71 6.56 -14.55
C SER A 172 11.66 6.46 -16.08
N ASP A 173 11.71 5.23 -16.58
CA ASP A 173 11.42 4.87 -17.96
C ASP A 173 10.10 4.07 -18.08
N ILE A 174 9.36 3.95 -16.98
CA ILE A 174 8.08 3.24 -16.93
C ILE A 174 7.03 4.01 -17.73
N PRO A 175 6.36 3.40 -18.71
CA PRO A 175 5.34 4.06 -19.51
C PRO A 175 4.17 4.57 -18.64
N GLY A 176 3.72 5.80 -18.89
CA GLY A 176 2.62 6.44 -18.15
C GLY A 176 2.99 6.90 -16.74
N ASN A 177 4.29 6.92 -16.40
CA ASN A 177 4.77 7.45 -15.13
C ASN A 177 4.35 8.92 -14.95
N GLN A 178 4.00 9.28 -13.71
CA GLN A 178 3.73 10.66 -13.31
C GLN A 178 4.90 11.17 -12.48
N ASP A 179 5.42 12.35 -12.85
CA ASP A 179 6.58 12.93 -12.16
C ASP A 179 6.28 13.33 -10.74
N PHE A 180 5.07 13.81 -10.48
CA PHE A 180 4.62 14.25 -9.18
C PHE A 180 3.19 13.78 -8.89
N MET A 181 2.96 13.24 -7.70
CA MET A 181 1.63 12.90 -7.20
C MET A 181 1.46 13.40 -5.77
N TRP A 182 0.34 14.00 -5.50
CA TRP A 182 -0.06 14.41 -4.17
C TRP A 182 -1.49 13.96 -3.88
N ASN A 183 -1.69 13.40 -2.71
CA ASN A 183 -3.02 13.07 -2.24
C ASN A 183 -3.22 13.47 -0.78
N VAL A 184 -4.47 13.72 -0.43
CA VAL A 184 -4.92 13.96 0.94
C VAL A 184 -6.07 13.02 1.24
N MET A 185 -6.04 12.38 2.39
CA MET A 185 -7.04 11.42 2.84
C MET A 185 -7.49 11.75 4.26
N LEU A 186 -8.79 11.75 4.48
CA LEU A 186 -9.39 11.76 5.82
C LEU A 186 -9.63 10.31 6.24
N ALA A 187 -9.00 9.88 7.32
CA ALA A 187 -9.18 8.54 7.87
C ALA A 187 -10.00 8.58 9.16
N TYR A 188 -10.92 7.64 9.30
CA TYR A 188 -11.69 7.41 10.52
C TYR A 188 -11.27 6.07 11.13
N SER A 189 -10.88 6.07 12.39
CA SER A 189 -10.45 4.86 13.10
C SER A 189 -11.50 4.39 14.09
N PHE A 190 -12.05 3.22 13.88
CA PHE A 190 -12.93 2.57 14.85
C PHE A 190 -12.11 2.10 16.03
N ARG A 191 -12.37 2.63 17.24
CA ARG A 191 -11.61 2.27 18.46
C ARG A 191 -12.11 0.98 19.13
N LYS A 192 -13.10 0.29 18.56
CA LYS A 192 -13.63 -0.95 19.13
C LYS A 192 -12.69 -2.10 18.82
N ILE A 193 -12.04 -2.64 19.84
CA ILE A 193 -11.27 -3.89 19.75
C ILE A 193 -12.22 -5.02 20.14
N TYR A 194 -12.54 -5.87 19.19
CA TYR A 194 -13.31 -7.09 19.45
C TYR A 194 -12.31 -8.19 19.84
N ARG A 195 -12.41 -8.70 21.05
CA ARG A 195 -11.69 -9.91 21.51
C ARG A 195 -12.69 -11.04 21.64
N GLN A 196 -12.35 -12.20 21.11
CA GLN A 196 -13.11 -13.41 21.41
C GLN A 196 -12.90 -13.73 22.90
N VAL A 197 -13.97 -13.74 23.68
CA VAL A 197 -13.95 -14.24 25.06
C VAL A 197 -13.96 -15.76 24.94
N GLN A 198 -12.91 -16.39 25.44
CA GLN A 198 -12.84 -17.86 25.57
C GLN A 198 -13.60 -18.28 26.83
#